data_a862c408b56cdd5e9bc6d53bec41452f
#
_entry.id   a862c408b56cdd5e9bc6d53bec41452f
#
_cell.length_a   1.000
_cell.length_b   1.000
_cell.length_c   1.000
_cell.angle_alpha   90.00
_cell.angle_beta   90.00
_cell.angle_gamma   90.00
#
_symmetry.space_group_name_H-M   'P 1'
#
loop_
_entity.id
_entity.type
_entity.pdbx_description
1 polymer ?
#
loop_
_entity_poly.entity_id
_entity_poly.type
_entity_poly.pdbx_seq_one_letter_code
_entity_poly.pdbx_strand_id
1 'polypeptide(L)'
;MLLRTELRRIRLRLLVWVLLIAGLLASLAIVLTSWAAAQPITDDQRAVAEEAYQQELADWEENGEEMVAQCLEDQERESERDGEDYDFGCDQMEPQPEWYLPYEATLAEHVAFTVRPFSILVLGSVGLAIGTTAVAAEFASGAMGTLLTFQPRRLRVYASKVGAVALLALLLSLLLTGILAVGTWGAFELRGVEATVSSALFWSAVRTLAVLPLAAVAGAVLGFLLRSTAVVLAVVAGYVIAVEAILVSAVRALTPWSVRGNLMSWLQYGSSYWVLTCEQRPDGAIACEEVERSISFAWSAGYLAVLAVLLVAVGALVFRQRDIT
;
A
#
# COMPACT_ATOMS: atom_id res chain seq x y z
N MET A 1 13.83 -11.17 -31.91
CA MET A 1 13.24 -12.54 -31.96
C MET A 1 13.03 -13.14 -30.57
N LEU A 2 14.04 -13.20 -29.69
CA LEU A 2 13.92 -13.80 -28.34
C LEU A 2 12.75 -13.25 -27.50
N LEU A 3 12.55 -11.93 -27.42
CA LEU A 3 11.48 -11.30 -26.63
C LEU A 3 10.08 -11.79 -27.08
N ARG A 4 9.83 -11.85 -28.39
CA ARG A 4 8.55 -12.35 -28.93
C ARG A 4 8.28 -13.81 -28.56
N THR A 5 9.33 -14.62 -28.58
CA THR A 5 9.21 -16.06 -28.22
C THR A 5 8.93 -16.21 -26.72
N GLU A 6 9.56 -15.41 -25.88
CA GLU A 6 9.32 -15.43 -24.43
C GLU A 6 7.91 -14.94 -24.08
N LEU A 7 7.41 -13.85 -24.67
CA LEU A 7 6.05 -13.39 -24.51
C LEU A 7 5.02 -14.44 -24.90
N ARG A 8 5.26 -15.14 -26.03
CA ARG A 8 4.36 -16.23 -26.47
C ARG A 8 4.37 -17.40 -25.48
N ARG A 9 5.54 -17.77 -24.95
CA ARG A 9 5.67 -18.84 -23.95
C ARG A 9 4.93 -18.51 -22.66
N ILE A 10 5.09 -17.27 -22.14
CA ILE A 10 4.45 -16.85 -20.91
C ILE A 10 2.93 -16.82 -21.10
N ARG A 11 2.45 -16.27 -22.22
CA ARG A 11 1.00 -16.19 -22.54
C ARG A 11 0.32 -17.57 -22.65
N LEU A 12 1.05 -18.60 -23.07
CA LEU A 12 0.51 -19.97 -23.22
C LEU A 12 0.49 -20.75 -21.90
N ARG A 13 1.03 -20.23 -20.81
CA ARG A 13 1.02 -20.92 -19.51
C ARG A 13 -0.33 -20.76 -18.85
N LEU A 14 -0.98 -21.87 -18.49
CA LEU A 14 -2.24 -21.89 -17.77
C LEU A 14 -2.20 -21.06 -16.47
N LEU A 15 -1.10 -21.16 -15.73
CA LEU A 15 -0.94 -20.46 -14.47
C LEU A 15 -1.02 -18.93 -14.61
N VAL A 16 -0.53 -18.36 -15.72
CA VAL A 16 -0.64 -16.92 -16.00
C VAL A 16 -2.09 -16.51 -16.14
N TRP A 17 -2.91 -17.33 -16.79
CA TRP A 17 -4.35 -17.08 -16.91
C TRP A 17 -5.08 -17.23 -15.57
N VAL A 18 -4.71 -18.21 -14.75
CA VAL A 18 -5.26 -18.37 -13.40
C VAL A 18 -4.94 -17.14 -12.55
N LEU A 19 -3.68 -16.67 -12.57
CA LEU A 19 -3.27 -15.46 -11.84
C LEU A 19 -3.94 -14.19 -12.37
N LEU A 20 -4.16 -14.09 -13.68
CA LEU A 20 -4.91 -12.99 -14.28
C LEU A 20 -6.38 -12.99 -13.80
N ILE A 21 -7.04 -14.13 -13.87
CA ILE A 21 -8.42 -14.27 -13.40
C ILE A 21 -8.52 -13.98 -11.91
N ALA A 22 -7.61 -14.51 -11.09
CA ALA A 22 -7.56 -14.21 -9.67
C ALA A 22 -7.37 -12.72 -9.39
N GLY A 23 -6.45 -12.05 -10.12
CA GLY A 23 -6.24 -10.61 -10.04
C GLY A 23 -7.46 -9.79 -10.46
N LEU A 24 -8.17 -10.22 -11.53
CA LEU A 24 -9.42 -9.59 -11.96
C LEU A 24 -10.52 -9.74 -10.92
N LEU A 25 -10.72 -10.94 -10.37
CA LEU A 25 -11.72 -11.19 -9.34
C LEU A 25 -11.42 -10.40 -8.06
N ALA A 26 -10.15 -10.34 -7.64
CA ALA A 26 -9.73 -9.55 -6.50
C ALA A 26 -9.93 -8.05 -6.73
N SER A 27 -9.59 -7.53 -7.92
CA SER A 27 -9.83 -6.12 -8.28
C SER A 27 -11.33 -5.80 -8.31
N LEU A 28 -12.15 -6.71 -8.82
CA LEU A 28 -13.59 -6.55 -8.84
C LEU A 28 -14.18 -6.58 -7.41
N ALA A 29 -13.67 -7.45 -6.54
CA ALA A 29 -14.07 -7.47 -5.14
C ALA A 29 -13.75 -6.13 -4.44
N ILE A 30 -12.60 -5.50 -4.73
CA ILE A 30 -12.26 -4.17 -4.20
C ILE A 30 -13.25 -3.12 -4.73
N VAL A 31 -13.62 -3.16 -6.01
CA VAL A 31 -14.64 -2.26 -6.58
C VAL A 31 -16.01 -2.47 -5.91
N LEU A 32 -16.38 -3.70 -5.61
CA LEU A 32 -17.62 -4.00 -4.86
C LEU A 32 -17.59 -3.45 -3.42
N THR A 33 -16.43 -3.51 -2.74
CA THR A 33 -16.30 -2.84 -1.43
C THR A 33 -16.40 -1.32 -1.55
N SER A 34 -15.89 -0.74 -2.63
CA SER A 34 -16.03 0.70 -2.92
C SER A 34 -17.50 1.07 -3.15
N TRP A 35 -18.27 0.22 -3.86
CA TRP A 35 -19.71 0.41 -4.01
C TRP A 35 -20.46 0.34 -2.68
N ALA A 36 -20.07 -0.57 -1.79
CA ALA A 36 -20.68 -0.69 -0.47
C ALA A 36 -20.31 0.47 0.48
N ALA A 37 -19.11 1.04 0.33
CA ALA A 37 -18.63 2.17 1.12
C ALA A 37 -19.20 3.51 0.64
N ALA A 38 -19.50 3.65 -0.64
CA ALA A 38 -20.06 4.85 -1.24
C ALA A 38 -21.57 4.98 -0.92
N GLN A 39 -21.90 5.32 0.32
CA GLN A 39 -23.29 5.52 0.76
C GLN A 39 -23.50 7.00 1.06
N PRO A 40 -24.35 7.71 0.27
CA PRO A 40 -24.70 9.07 0.58
C PRO A 40 -25.56 9.12 1.84
N ILE A 41 -25.42 10.19 2.61
CA ILE A 41 -26.29 10.46 3.76
C ILE A 41 -27.71 10.68 3.26
N THR A 42 -28.66 9.87 3.73
CA THR A 42 -30.07 9.97 3.35
C THR A 42 -30.76 11.16 4.02
N ASP A 43 -31.89 11.63 3.44
CA ASP A 43 -32.65 12.72 4.02
C ASP A 43 -33.16 12.39 5.43
N ASP A 44 -33.54 11.11 5.67
CA ASP A 44 -33.94 10.65 7.01
C ASP A 44 -32.81 10.76 8.02
N GLN A 45 -31.58 10.38 7.62
CA GLN A 45 -30.40 10.50 8.48
C GLN A 45 -30.04 11.97 8.75
N ARG A 46 -30.19 12.84 7.75
CA ARG A 46 -30.03 14.31 7.93
C ARG A 46 -31.04 14.87 8.89
N ALA A 47 -32.32 14.45 8.80
CA ALA A 47 -33.37 14.90 9.71
C ALA A 47 -33.11 14.46 11.15
N VAL A 48 -32.66 13.20 11.36
CA VAL A 48 -32.31 12.71 12.70
C VAL A 48 -31.08 13.44 13.25
N ALA A 49 -30.07 13.71 12.43
CA ALA A 49 -28.89 14.47 12.82
C ALA A 49 -29.22 15.90 13.19
N GLU A 50 -30.10 16.56 12.43
CA GLU A 50 -30.60 17.91 12.71
C GLU A 50 -31.38 17.97 14.03
N GLU A 51 -32.25 16.98 14.28
CA GLU A 51 -33.00 16.90 15.53
C GLU A 51 -32.05 16.74 16.74
N ALA A 52 -31.02 15.87 16.61
CA ALA A 52 -30.03 15.69 17.65
C ALA A 52 -29.18 16.94 17.87
N TYR A 53 -28.78 17.64 16.80
CA TYR A 53 -28.08 18.92 16.89
C TYR A 53 -28.92 19.98 17.61
N GLN A 54 -30.22 20.14 17.26
CA GLN A 54 -31.09 21.11 17.88
C GLN A 54 -31.34 20.83 19.37
N GLN A 55 -31.37 19.54 19.76
CA GLN A 55 -31.50 19.20 21.19
C GLN A 55 -30.23 19.57 21.96
N GLU A 56 -29.06 19.30 21.42
CA GLU A 56 -27.77 19.62 22.06
C GLU A 56 -27.51 21.13 22.07
N LEU A 57 -27.92 21.84 21.01
CA LEU A 57 -27.81 23.29 20.93
C LEU A 57 -28.70 23.98 22.01
N ALA A 58 -29.91 23.45 22.24
CA ALA A 58 -30.77 23.95 23.29
C ALA A 58 -30.18 23.72 24.70
N ASP A 59 -29.53 22.57 24.94
CA ASP A 59 -28.82 22.31 26.19
C ASP A 59 -27.58 23.21 26.33
N TRP A 60 -26.86 23.45 25.23
CA TRP A 60 -25.71 24.35 25.18
C TRP A 60 -26.14 25.81 25.49
N GLU A 61 -27.24 26.27 24.94
CA GLU A 61 -27.77 27.63 25.22
C GLU A 61 -28.16 27.82 26.72
N GLU A 62 -28.56 26.72 27.39
CA GLU A 62 -28.91 26.76 28.81
C GLU A 62 -27.67 26.56 29.72
N ASN A 63 -26.76 25.63 29.39
CA ASN A 63 -25.72 25.17 30.29
C ASN A 63 -24.28 25.41 29.77
N GLY A 64 -24.08 25.92 28.55
CA GLY A 64 -22.78 26.00 27.88
C GLY A 64 -21.74 26.82 28.63
N GLU A 65 -22.15 27.95 29.26
CA GLU A 65 -21.21 28.73 30.08
C GLU A 65 -20.70 27.95 31.28
N GLU A 66 -21.52 27.14 31.93
CA GLU A 66 -21.12 26.29 33.06
C GLU A 66 -20.23 25.12 32.58
N MET A 67 -20.55 24.53 31.44
CA MET A 67 -19.73 23.45 30.83
C MET A 67 -18.33 23.95 30.46
N VAL A 68 -18.21 25.14 29.86
CA VAL A 68 -16.90 25.76 29.55
C VAL A 68 -16.15 26.10 30.83
N ALA A 69 -16.80 26.65 31.82
CA ALA A 69 -16.17 26.97 33.11
C ALA A 69 -15.61 25.72 33.81
N GLN A 70 -16.39 24.63 33.78
CA GLN A 70 -15.95 23.34 34.34
C GLN A 70 -14.80 22.74 33.54
N CYS A 71 -14.86 22.81 32.20
CA CYS A 71 -13.74 22.35 31.34
C CYS A 71 -12.43 23.09 31.65
N LEU A 72 -12.50 24.42 31.81
CA LEU A 72 -11.33 25.25 32.16
C LEU A 72 -10.77 24.91 33.54
N GLU A 73 -11.64 24.66 34.53
CA GLU A 73 -11.22 24.24 35.87
C GLU A 73 -10.55 22.87 35.84
N ASP A 74 -11.09 21.91 35.07
CA ASP A 74 -10.51 20.58 34.90
C ASP A 74 -9.15 20.65 34.18
N GLN A 75 -9.03 21.50 33.15
CA GLN A 75 -7.78 21.76 32.42
C GLN A 75 -6.69 22.32 33.35
N GLU A 76 -7.04 23.33 34.17
CA GLU A 76 -6.10 23.93 35.13
C GLU A 76 -5.66 22.90 36.18
N ARG A 77 -6.57 22.11 36.72
CA ARG A 77 -6.30 21.07 37.73
C ARG A 77 -5.38 19.98 37.18
N GLU A 78 -5.58 19.57 35.94
CA GLU A 78 -4.73 18.55 35.31
C GLU A 78 -3.33 19.10 34.99
N SER A 79 -3.28 20.34 34.48
CA SER A 79 -2.03 21.05 34.21
C SER A 79 -1.18 21.24 35.47
N GLU A 80 -1.82 21.62 36.60
CA GLU A 80 -1.12 21.73 37.90
C GLU A 80 -0.64 20.38 38.44
N ARG A 81 -1.44 19.31 38.27
CA ARG A 81 -1.11 17.98 38.76
C ARG A 81 0.13 17.39 38.05
N ASP A 82 0.21 17.55 36.76
CA ASP A 82 1.23 16.90 35.93
C ASP A 82 2.39 17.86 35.59
N GLY A 83 2.24 19.16 35.84
CA GLY A 83 3.25 20.19 35.54
C GLY A 83 3.43 20.45 34.05
N GLU A 84 2.42 20.12 33.25
CA GLU A 84 2.37 20.32 31.80
C GLU A 84 1.18 21.20 31.48
N ASP A 85 1.29 22.00 30.41
CA ASP A 85 0.19 22.88 29.95
C ASP A 85 -0.68 22.07 28.98
N TYR A 86 -1.90 21.71 29.42
CA TYR A 86 -2.88 20.98 28.60
C TYR A 86 -3.88 21.97 28.00
N ASP A 87 -4.24 21.76 26.75
CA ASP A 87 -5.35 22.42 26.07
C ASP A 87 -6.44 21.38 25.80
N PHE A 88 -7.58 21.50 26.50
CA PHE A 88 -8.72 20.59 26.33
C PHE A 88 -9.69 21.05 25.22
N GLY A 89 -9.39 22.18 24.56
CA GLY A 89 -10.25 22.74 23.53
C GLY A 89 -11.57 23.28 24.08
N CYS A 90 -11.56 23.83 25.32
CA CYS A 90 -12.77 24.30 25.97
C CYS A 90 -13.45 25.44 25.22
N ASP A 91 -12.74 26.13 24.34
CA ASP A 91 -13.27 27.18 23.44
C ASP A 91 -13.99 26.60 22.20
N GLN A 92 -13.92 25.29 21.98
CA GLN A 92 -14.50 24.61 20.81
C GLN A 92 -15.62 23.63 21.18
N MET A 93 -16.21 23.79 22.37
CA MET A 93 -17.25 22.89 22.87
C MET A 93 -18.63 23.17 22.28
N GLU A 94 -18.85 24.35 21.66
CA GLU A 94 -20.12 24.67 21.02
C GLU A 94 -20.51 23.63 19.99
N PRO A 95 -21.72 23.02 20.07
CA PRO A 95 -22.17 22.01 19.14
C PRO A 95 -22.15 22.49 17.70
N GLN A 96 -21.61 21.69 16.80
CA GLN A 96 -21.58 21.96 15.36
C GLN A 96 -22.42 20.92 14.60
N PRO A 97 -23.22 21.34 13.60
CA PRO A 97 -24.14 20.44 12.89
C PRO A 97 -23.41 19.21 12.28
N GLU A 98 -22.14 19.40 11.86
CA GLU A 98 -21.33 18.37 11.24
C GLU A 98 -21.02 17.20 12.19
N TRP A 99 -21.02 17.40 13.51
CA TRP A 99 -20.71 16.36 14.49
C TRP A 99 -21.80 15.29 14.61
N TYR A 100 -23.04 15.65 14.23
CA TYR A 100 -24.20 14.77 14.32
C TYR A 100 -24.45 14.01 13.02
N LEU A 101 -23.83 14.44 11.91
CA LEU A 101 -23.97 13.76 10.64
C LEU A 101 -23.24 12.40 10.68
N PRO A 102 -23.85 11.34 10.12
CA PRO A 102 -23.13 10.08 9.92
C PRO A 102 -21.86 10.30 9.07
N TYR A 103 -20.83 9.52 9.37
CA TYR A 103 -19.62 9.57 8.57
C TYR A 103 -19.88 9.17 7.11
N GLU A 104 -19.59 10.06 6.19
CA GLU A 104 -19.61 9.82 4.75
C GLU A 104 -18.19 9.69 4.23
N ALA A 105 -17.85 8.48 3.75
CA ALA A 105 -16.52 8.22 3.24
C ALA A 105 -16.25 8.99 1.94
N THR A 106 -15.22 9.82 1.91
CA THR A 106 -14.77 10.45 0.67
C THR A 106 -14.04 9.48 -0.25
N LEU A 107 -14.05 9.73 -1.56
CA LEU A 107 -13.25 8.93 -2.51
C LEU A 107 -11.77 8.90 -2.12
N ALA A 108 -11.22 10.03 -1.66
CA ALA A 108 -9.81 10.15 -1.29
C ALA A 108 -9.45 9.25 -0.10
N GLU A 109 -10.25 9.27 0.95
CA GLU A 109 -10.08 8.43 2.15
C GLU A 109 -10.25 6.96 1.82
N HIS A 110 -11.30 6.61 1.07
CA HIS A 110 -11.52 5.23 0.66
C HIS A 110 -10.35 4.68 -0.17
N VAL A 111 -9.81 5.48 -1.10
CA VAL A 111 -8.60 5.11 -1.85
C VAL A 111 -7.39 4.98 -0.91
N ALA A 112 -7.23 5.90 0.02
CA ALA A 112 -6.08 5.89 0.94
C ALA A 112 -6.07 4.67 1.86
N PHE A 113 -7.19 4.35 2.48
CA PHE A 113 -7.28 3.34 3.54
C PHE A 113 -7.70 1.94 3.05
N THR A 114 -8.42 1.86 1.92
CA THR A 114 -8.93 0.58 1.41
C THR A 114 -8.28 0.20 0.09
N VAL A 115 -8.47 0.98 -0.97
CA VAL A 115 -8.07 0.57 -2.34
C VAL A 115 -6.56 0.43 -2.45
N ARG A 116 -5.79 1.37 -1.91
CA ARG A 116 -4.32 1.38 -2.04
C ARG A 116 -3.65 0.20 -1.32
N PRO A 117 -3.90 -0.10 -0.04
CA PRO A 117 -3.29 -1.26 0.63
C PRO A 117 -3.63 -2.58 -0.07
N PHE A 118 -4.90 -2.77 -0.43
CA PHE A 118 -5.33 -3.98 -1.13
C PHE A 118 -4.78 -4.07 -2.56
N SER A 119 -4.69 -2.96 -3.29
CA SER A 119 -4.08 -2.96 -4.64
C SER A 119 -2.61 -3.35 -4.58
N ILE A 120 -1.84 -2.89 -3.60
CA ILE A 120 -0.45 -3.29 -3.40
C ILE A 120 -0.36 -4.80 -3.16
N LEU A 121 -1.22 -5.33 -2.29
CA LEU A 121 -1.25 -6.76 -1.98
C LEU A 121 -1.59 -7.60 -3.22
N VAL A 122 -2.64 -7.24 -3.95
CA VAL A 122 -3.11 -7.96 -5.14
C VAL A 122 -2.10 -7.84 -6.28
N LEU A 123 -1.74 -6.61 -6.68
CA LEU A 123 -0.81 -6.37 -7.79
C LEU A 123 0.59 -6.91 -7.48
N GLY A 124 1.05 -6.75 -6.24
CA GLY A 124 2.34 -7.25 -5.78
C GLY A 124 2.41 -8.77 -5.82
N SER A 125 1.42 -9.47 -5.28
CA SER A 125 1.38 -10.94 -5.24
C SER A 125 1.21 -11.55 -6.64
N VAL A 126 0.31 -11.01 -7.47
CA VAL A 126 0.13 -11.44 -8.87
C VAL A 126 1.41 -11.23 -9.67
N GLY A 127 2.03 -10.05 -9.57
CA GLY A 127 3.29 -9.75 -10.25
C GLY A 127 4.40 -10.71 -9.83
N LEU A 128 4.62 -10.86 -8.52
CA LEU A 128 5.63 -11.77 -7.98
C LEU A 128 5.43 -13.20 -8.47
N ALA A 129 4.21 -13.71 -8.41
CA ALA A 129 3.89 -15.07 -8.85
C ALA A 129 4.12 -15.26 -10.36
N ILE A 130 3.70 -14.31 -11.20
CA ILE A 130 3.95 -14.35 -12.66
C ILE A 130 5.45 -14.37 -12.93
N GLY A 131 6.21 -13.45 -12.32
CA GLY A 131 7.65 -13.34 -12.51
C GLY A 131 8.39 -14.60 -12.07
N THR A 132 8.10 -15.08 -10.87
CA THR A 132 8.71 -16.28 -10.31
C THR A 132 8.46 -17.51 -11.19
N THR A 133 7.19 -17.74 -11.56
CA THR A 133 6.82 -18.93 -12.34
C THR A 133 7.31 -18.86 -13.78
N ALA A 134 7.43 -17.67 -14.36
CA ALA A 134 7.98 -17.47 -15.70
C ALA A 134 9.43 -17.97 -15.81
N VAL A 135 10.19 -17.96 -14.73
CA VAL A 135 11.60 -18.36 -14.70
C VAL A 135 11.82 -19.68 -13.97
N ALA A 136 11.35 -19.81 -12.73
CA ALA A 136 11.63 -20.99 -11.90
C ALA A 136 11.07 -22.30 -12.50
N ALA A 137 9.91 -22.25 -13.17
CA ALA A 137 9.37 -23.44 -13.82
C ALA A 137 10.23 -23.97 -14.98
N GLU A 138 11.04 -23.11 -15.62
CA GLU A 138 11.95 -23.57 -16.69
C GLU A 138 13.22 -24.22 -16.13
N PHE A 139 13.63 -23.86 -14.93
CA PHE A 139 14.67 -24.63 -14.24
C PHE A 139 14.14 -26.01 -13.82
N ALA A 140 12.94 -26.06 -13.26
CA ALA A 140 12.33 -27.31 -12.81
C ALA A 140 12.08 -28.32 -13.96
N SER A 141 11.77 -27.81 -15.18
CA SER A 141 11.55 -28.65 -16.37
C SER A 141 12.81 -28.96 -17.21
N GLY A 142 13.97 -28.42 -16.81
CA GLY A 142 15.21 -28.54 -17.62
C GLY A 142 15.23 -27.70 -18.90
N ALA A 143 14.16 -26.98 -19.21
CA ALA A 143 14.03 -26.14 -20.42
C ALA A 143 15.06 -25.02 -20.49
N MET A 144 15.54 -24.53 -19.32
CA MET A 144 16.58 -23.52 -19.25
C MET A 144 17.93 -24.05 -19.78
N GLY A 145 18.32 -25.29 -19.44
CA GLY A 145 19.51 -25.93 -19.94
C GLY A 145 19.47 -26.08 -21.47
N THR A 146 18.37 -26.60 -22.00
CA THR A 146 18.16 -26.74 -23.44
C THR A 146 18.21 -25.38 -24.16
N LEU A 147 17.62 -24.30 -23.58
CA LEU A 147 17.69 -22.98 -24.17
C LEU A 147 19.13 -22.47 -24.29
N LEU A 148 19.96 -22.71 -23.30
CA LEU A 148 21.37 -22.26 -23.26
C LEU A 148 22.28 -23.03 -24.22
N THR A 149 21.93 -24.24 -24.63
CA THR A 149 22.67 -24.95 -25.69
C THR A 149 22.51 -24.26 -27.05
N PHE A 150 21.33 -23.69 -27.33
CA PHE A 150 21.08 -22.92 -28.55
C PHE A 150 21.44 -21.44 -28.45
N GLN A 151 21.46 -20.87 -27.24
CA GLN A 151 21.74 -19.45 -26.97
C GLN A 151 22.75 -19.29 -25.82
N PRO A 152 24.07 -19.45 -26.11
CA PRO A 152 25.10 -19.45 -25.06
C PRO A 152 25.34 -18.10 -24.38
N ARG A 153 24.76 -17.01 -24.93
CA ARG A 153 24.89 -15.66 -24.37
C ARG A 153 23.93 -15.47 -23.19
N ARG A 154 24.31 -15.96 -22.00
CA ARG A 154 23.49 -15.99 -20.76
C ARG A 154 22.83 -14.65 -20.42
N LEU A 155 23.58 -13.53 -20.46
CA LEU A 155 23.03 -12.20 -20.16
C LEU A 155 21.94 -11.76 -21.14
N ARG A 156 22.01 -12.17 -22.42
CA ARG A 156 20.97 -11.87 -23.40
C ARG A 156 19.69 -12.65 -23.09
N VAL A 157 19.81 -13.90 -22.64
CA VAL A 157 18.68 -14.73 -22.19
C VAL A 157 18.05 -14.11 -20.96
N TYR A 158 18.87 -13.75 -19.95
CA TYR A 158 18.41 -13.06 -18.74
C TYR A 158 17.62 -11.79 -19.06
N ALA A 159 18.22 -10.87 -19.81
CA ALA A 159 17.59 -9.61 -20.18
C ALA A 159 16.29 -9.81 -20.98
N SER A 160 16.26 -10.79 -21.91
CA SER A 160 15.04 -11.06 -22.69
C SER A 160 13.90 -11.61 -21.84
N LYS A 161 14.20 -12.44 -20.82
CA LYS A 161 13.18 -12.98 -19.90
C LYS A 161 12.66 -11.92 -18.94
N VAL A 162 13.56 -11.20 -18.28
CA VAL A 162 13.18 -10.09 -17.38
C VAL A 162 12.38 -9.04 -18.13
N GLY A 163 12.81 -8.66 -19.35
CA GLY A 163 12.11 -7.70 -20.19
C GLY A 163 10.73 -8.20 -20.67
N ALA A 164 10.59 -9.50 -21.01
CA ALA A 164 9.31 -10.09 -21.39
C ALA A 164 8.33 -10.09 -20.22
N VAL A 165 8.81 -10.47 -19.02
CA VAL A 165 8.01 -10.44 -17.79
C VAL A 165 7.59 -9.03 -17.46
N ALA A 166 8.51 -8.05 -17.51
CA ALA A 166 8.21 -6.65 -17.23
C ALA A 166 7.16 -6.07 -18.19
N LEU A 167 7.28 -6.37 -19.49
CA LEU A 167 6.34 -5.88 -20.51
C LEU A 167 4.93 -6.48 -20.32
N LEU A 168 4.85 -7.81 -20.11
CA LEU A 168 3.56 -8.45 -19.84
C LEU A 168 2.94 -7.91 -18.55
N ALA A 169 3.74 -7.80 -17.50
CA ALA A 169 3.32 -7.27 -16.22
C ALA A 169 2.81 -5.82 -16.31
N LEU A 170 3.44 -4.99 -17.15
CA LEU A 170 2.98 -3.62 -17.41
C LEU A 170 1.60 -3.61 -18.10
N LEU A 171 1.37 -4.47 -19.09
CA LEU A 171 0.07 -4.57 -19.76
C LEU A 171 -1.03 -5.04 -18.79
N LEU A 172 -0.72 -6.02 -17.93
CA LEU A 172 -1.65 -6.48 -16.89
C LEU A 172 -1.89 -5.42 -15.83
N SER A 173 -0.86 -4.66 -15.46
CA SER A 173 -0.99 -3.54 -14.51
C SER A 173 -1.89 -2.45 -15.04
N LEU A 174 -1.76 -2.08 -16.32
CA LEU A 174 -2.67 -1.13 -16.96
C LEU A 174 -4.12 -1.59 -16.89
N LEU A 175 -4.38 -2.88 -17.15
CA LEU A 175 -5.72 -3.44 -17.07
C LEU A 175 -6.26 -3.41 -15.63
N LEU A 176 -5.53 -4.01 -14.67
CA LEU A 176 -6.00 -4.16 -13.29
C LEU A 176 -6.10 -2.82 -12.55
N THR A 177 -5.10 -1.94 -12.70
CA THR A 177 -5.15 -0.59 -12.11
C THR A 177 -6.23 0.27 -12.76
N GLY A 178 -6.44 0.11 -14.07
CA GLY A 178 -7.53 0.78 -14.78
C GLY A 178 -8.91 0.37 -14.24
N ILE A 179 -9.13 -0.94 -14.01
CA ILE A 179 -10.37 -1.45 -13.40
C ILE A 179 -10.54 -0.89 -11.98
N LEU A 180 -9.48 -0.90 -11.17
CA LEU A 180 -9.52 -0.35 -9.81
C LEU A 180 -9.84 1.15 -9.81
N ALA A 181 -9.12 1.95 -10.61
CA ALA A 181 -9.29 3.40 -10.62
C ALA A 181 -10.67 3.81 -11.16
N VAL A 182 -11.05 3.29 -12.35
CA VAL A 182 -12.32 3.63 -12.98
C VAL A 182 -13.50 3.02 -12.22
N GLY A 183 -13.34 1.78 -11.72
CA GLY A 183 -14.39 1.10 -10.97
C GLY A 183 -14.67 1.76 -9.63
N THR A 184 -13.63 2.15 -8.89
CA THR A 184 -13.78 2.85 -7.60
C THR A 184 -14.38 4.24 -7.80
N TRP A 185 -13.84 5.03 -8.74
CA TRP A 185 -14.40 6.34 -9.07
C TRP A 185 -15.87 6.23 -9.51
N GLY A 186 -16.18 5.30 -10.44
CA GLY A 186 -17.53 5.08 -10.91
C GLY A 186 -18.51 4.60 -9.83
N ALA A 187 -18.02 3.85 -8.82
CA ALA A 187 -18.84 3.42 -7.70
C ALA A 187 -19.31 4.64 -6.86
N PHE A 188 -18.42 5.58 -6.57
CA PHE A 188 -18.76 6.80 -5.82
C PHE A 188 -19.66 7.73 -6.64
N GLU A 189 -19.31 8.01 -7.90
CA GLU A 189 -20.09 8.87 -8.79
C GLU A 189 -21.52 8.37 -9.00
N LEU A 190 -21.69 7.06 -9.29
CA LEU A 190 -23.01 6.47 -9.52
C LEU A 190 -23.87 6.36 -8.27
N ARG A 191 -23.26 6.42 -7.09
CA ARG A 191 -23.96 6.44 -5.79
C ARG A 191 -24.32 7.84 -5.34
N GLY A 192 -23.88 8.87 -6.05
CA GLY A 192 -24.15 10.28 -5.71
C GLY A 192 -23.28 10.84 -4.57
N VAL A 193 -22.19 10.14 -4.23
CA VAL A 193 -21.18 10.65 -3.30
C VAL A 193 -20.14 11.43 -4.08
N GLU A 194 -19.65 12.54 -3.52
CA GLU A 194 -18.66 13.38 -4.21
C GLU A 194 -17.39 12.59 -4.58
N ALA A 195 -17.13 12.47 -5.88
CA ALA A 195 -16.02 11.71 -6.44
C ALA A 195 -14.95 12.61 -7.05
N THR A 196 -14.53 13.65 -6.35
CA THR A 196 -13.52 14.61 -6.83
C THR A 196 -12.15 13.93 -6.98
N VAL A 197 -11.63 13.90 -8.21
CA VAL A 197 -10.30 13.36 -8.52
C VAL A 197 -9.26 14.46 -8.39
N SER A 198 -8.58 14.53 -7.26
CA SER A 198 -7.46 15.45 -7.06
C SER A 198 -6.23 15.02 -7.89
N SER A 199 -5.32 15.96 -8.16
CA SER A 199 -4.04 15.66 -8.81
C SER A 199 -3.21 14.62 -8.02
N ALA A 200 -3.30 14.62 -6.70
CA ALA A 200 -2.64 13.65 -5.84
C ALA A 200 -3.18 12.23 -6.06
N LEU A 201 -4.51 12.05 -6.16
CA LEU A 201 -5.13 10.76 -6.48
C LEU A 201 -4.73 10.26 -7.86
N PHE A 202 -4.77 11.14 -8.88
CA PHE A 202 -4.34 10.78 -10.23
C PHE A 202 -2.90 10.28 -10.26
N TRP A 203 -1.95 11.02 -9.69
CA TRP A 203 -0.55 10.60 -9.66
C TRP A 203 -0.30 9.36 -8.79
N SER A 204 -1.10 9.15 -7.74
CA SER A 204 -1.07 7.90 -6.96
C SER A 204 -1.48 6.70 -7.82
N ALA A 205 -2.54 6.83 -8.62
CA ALA A 205 -2.96 5.78 -9.56
C ALA A 205 -1.89 5.50 -10.63
N VAL A 206 -1.26 6.55 -11.18
CA VAL A 206 -0.15 6.40 -12.15
C VAL A 206 1.05 5.66 -11.51
N ARG A 207 1.40 5.97 -10.28
CA ARG A 207 2.47 5.25 -9.57
C ARG A 207 2.10 3.80 -9.27
N THR A 208 0.83 3.51 -8.98
CA THR A 208 0.34 2.15 -8.75
C THR A 208 0.58 1.24 -9.98
N LEU A 209 0.61 1.79 -11.20
CA LEU A 209 0.97 1.03 -12.41
C LEU A 209 2.35 0.37 -12.36
N ALA A 210 3.28 0.88 -11.57
CA ALA A 210 4.61 0.29 -11.45
C ALA A 210 4.69 -0.87 -10.45
N VAL A 211 3.71 -1.06 -9.56
CA VAL A 211 3.74 -2.08 -8.49
C VAL A 211 3.84 -3.49 -9.07
N LEU A 212 2.93 -3.85 -9.99
CA LEU A 212 2.91 -5.19 -10.59
C LEU A 212 4.17 -5.48 -11.42
N PRO A 213 4.65 -4.60 -12.32
CA PRO A 213 5.91 -4.82 -13.04
C PRO A 213 7.13 -4.95 -12.14
N LEU A 214 7.26 -4.12 -11.11
CA LEU A 214 8.37 -4.20 -10.16
C LEU A 214 8.35 -5.53 -9.40
N ALA A 215 7.20 -5.94 -8.90
CA ALA A 215 7.03 -7.23 -8.24
C ALA A 215 7.31 -8.41 -9.19
N ALA A 216 6.89 -8.32 -10.45
CA ALA A 216 7.13 -9.35 -11.45
C ALA A 216 8.62 -9.48 -11.81
N VAL A 217 9.32 -8.35 -11.96
CA VAL A 217 10.77 -8.33 -12.14
C VAL A 217 11.47 -8.95 -10.92
N ALA A 218 11.08 -8.56 -9.71
CA ALA A 218 11.63 -9.14 -8.48
C ALA A 218 11.41 -10.64 -8.42
N GLY A 219 10.19 -11.11 -8.71
CA GLY A 219 9.87 -12.54 -8.78
C GLY A 219 10.69 -13.30 -9.82
N ALA A 220 10.88 -12.73 -11.01
CA ALA A 220 11.70 -13.34 -12.06
C ALA A 220 13.18 -13.45 -11.64
N VAL A 221 13.72 -12.39 -11.03
CA VAL A 221 15.11 -12.39 -10.55
C VAL A 221 15.29 -13.40 -9.41
N LEU A 222 14.37 -13.43 -8.44
CA LEU A 222 14.39 -14.45 -7.38
C LEU A 222 14.25 -15.86 -7.96
N GLY A 223 13.47 -16.04 -9.02
CA GLY A 223 13.38 -17.30 -9.78
C GLY A 223 14.72 -17.73 -10.38
N PHE A 224 15.55 -16.81 -10.90
CA PHE A 224 16.92 -17.09 -11.33
C PHE A 224 17.83 -17.47 -10.16
N LEU A 225 17.70 -16.81 -9.02
CA LEU A 225 18.55 -17.03 -7.85
C LEU A 225 18.26 -18.37 -7.16
N LEU A 226 16.97 -18.66 -6.91
CA LEU A 226 16.49 -19.77 -6.08
C LEU A 226 16.04 -21.00 -6.89
N ARG A 227 15.81 -20.86 -8.18
CA ARG A 227 15.46 -21.94 -9.14
C ARG A 227 14.20 -22.76 -8.78
N SER A 228 13.46 -22.35 -7.75
CA SER A 228 12.26 -23.05 -7.26
C SER A 228 11.17 -22.03 -6.91
N THR A 229 9.99 -22.21 -7.48
CA THR A 229 8.83 -21.36 -7.20
C THR A 229 8.44 -21.43 -5.72
N ALA A 230 8.41 -22.62 -5.13
CA ALA A 230 8.06 -22.81 -3.74
C ALA A 230 9.02 -22.10 -2.78
N VAL A 231 10.33 -22.18 -3.06
CA VAL A 231 11.36 -21.53 -2.24
C VAL A 231 11.25 -20.02 -2.35
N VAL A 232 11.02 -19.45 -3.55
CA VAL A 232 10.82 -18.00 -3.71
C VAL A 232 9.62 -17.53 -2.91
N LEU A 233 8.48 -18.21 -3.04
CA LEU A 233 7.27 -17.84 -2.30
C LEU A 233 7.46 -17.94 -0.78
N ALA A 234 8.13 -19.00 -0.32
CA ALA A 234 8.44 -19.16 1.11
C ALA A 234 9.36 -18.08 1.65
N VAL A 235 10.40 -17.70 0.91
CA VAL A 235 11.35 -16.63 1.28
C VAL A 235 10.64 -15.28 1.34
N VAL A 236 9.81 -14.96 0.34
CA VAL A 236 9.06 -13.69 0.32
C VAL A 236 8.00 -13.66 1.42
N ALA A 237 7.25 -14.75 1.62
CA ALA A 237 6.28 -14.83 2.71
C ALA A 237 6.98 -14.72 4.08
N GLY A 238 8.10 -15.39 4.27
CA GLY A 238 8.93 -15.29 5.47
C GLY A 238 9.40 -13.84 5.73
N TYR A 239 9.87 -13.14 4.69
CA TYR A 239 10.23 -11.72 4.79
C TYR A 239 9.04 -10.86 5.19
N VAL A 240 7.90 -11.00 4.51
CA VAL A 240 6.70 -10.20 4.81
C VAL A 240 6.22 -10.44 6.24
N ILE A 241 6.20 -11.69 6.70
CA ILE A 241 5.72 -11.99 8.06
C ILE A 241 6.76 -11.58 9.10
N ALA A 242 8.01 -12.04 8.99
CA ALA A 242 9.01 -11.84 10.02
C ALA A 242 9.51 -10.39 10.09
N VAL A 243 9.74 -9.76 8.93
CA VAL A 243 10.30 -8.41 8.89
C VAL A 243 9.20 -7.35 8.88
N GLU A 244 8.28 -7.39 7.90
CA GLU A 244 7.30 -6.31 7.72
C GLU A 244 6.17 -6.36 8.77
N ALA A 245 5.65 -7.56 9.09
CA ALA A 245 4.53 -7.67 10.02
C ALA A 245 4.96 -7.76 11.50
N ILE A 246 6.12 -8.34 11.82
CA ILE A 246 6.54 -8.51 13.20
C ILE A 246 7.60 -7.47 13.56
N LEU A 247 8.77 -7.48 12.91
CA LEU A 247 9.91 -6.67 13.31
C LEU A 247 9.65 -5.17 13.16
N VAL A 248 9.14 -4.72 12.01
CA VAL A 248 8.84 -3.29 11.75
C VAL A 248 7.69 -2.79 12.63
N SER A 249 6.69 -3.64 12.92
CA SER A 249 5.60 -3.28 13.82
C SER A 249 6.06 -3.16 15.28
N ALA A 250 7.00 -4.02 15.71
CA ALA A 250 7.57 -3.96 17.05
C ALA A 250 8.58 -2.82 17.21
N VAL A 251 9.34 -2.50 16.15
CA VAL A 251 10.38 -1.47 16.15
C VAL A 251 10.09 -0.46 15.05
N ARG A 252 9.18 0.47 15.33
CA ARG A 252 8.70 1.47 14.34
C ARG A 252 9.80 2.34 13.74
N ALA A 253 10.92 2.52 14.44
CA ALA A 253 12.12 3.18 13.93
C ALA A 253 12.71 2.53 12.66
N LEU A 254 12.37 1.28 12.37
CA LEU A 254 12.80 0.56 11.15
C LEU A 254 11.92 0.86 9.93
N THR A 255 10.80 1.57 10.09
CA THR A 255 9.87 1.89 8.97
C THR A 255 10.57 2.49 7.75
N PRO A 256 11.56 3.42 7.85
CA PRO A 256 12.26 3.95 6.68
C PRO A 256 13.09 2.94 5.89
N TRP A 257 13.36 1.78 6.48
CA TRP A 257 14.14 0.70 5.86
C TRP A 257 13.27 -0.46 5.39
N SER A 258 11.96 -0.42 5.65
CA SER A 258 11.01 -1.43 5.20
C SER A 258 10.60 -1.21 3.74
N VAL A 259 10.39 -2.30 3.00
CA VAL A 259 9.90 -2.22 1.61
C VAL A 259 8.46 -1.68 1.59
N ARG A 260 7.62 -2.12 2.53
CA ARG A 260 6.23 -1.67 2.66
C ARG A 260 6.15 -0.17 2.95
N GLY A 261 6.92 0.32 3.94
CA GLY A 261 6.93 1.75 4.31
C GLY A 261 7.35 2.64 3.15
N ASN A 262 8.42 2.26 2.45
CA ASN A 262 8.89 2.99 1.27
C ASN A 262 7.93 2.89 0.08
N LEU A 263 7.29 1.74 -0.15
CA LEU A 263 6.31 1.60 -1.21
C LEU A 263 5.07 2.47 -0.95
N MET A 264 4.56 2.48 0.28
CA MET A 264 3.46 3.35 0.69
C MET A 264 3.82 4.82 0.53
N SER A 265 4.97 5.24 1.07
CA SER A 265 5.45 6.62 0.97
C SER A 265 5.63 7.05 -0.48
N TRP A 266 6.18 6.20 -1.34
CA TRP A 266 6.31 6.50 -2.77
C TRP A 266 4.96 6.67 -3.47
N LEU A 267 3.96 5.83 -3.16
CA LEU A 267 2.62 5.92 -3.74
C LEU A 267 1.85 7.16 -3.27
N GLN A 268 2.06 7.60 -2.02
CA GLN A 268 1.35 8.73 -1.41
C GLN A 268 2.05 10.08 -1.61
N TYR A 269 3.24 10.09 -2.19
CA TYR A 269 4.12 11.27 -2.30
C TYR A 269 4.69 11.73 -0.95
N GLY A 270 4.91 10.80 -0.06
CA GLY A 270 5.37 10.97 1.31
C GLY A 270 4.43 10.29 2.29
N SER A 271 4.93 9.89 3.45
CA SER A 271 4.12 9.34 4.54
C SER A 271 4.73 9.70 5.88
N SER A 272 3.91 9.74 6.91
CA SER A 272 4.35 9.87 8.30
C SER A 272 4.18 8.55 9.05
N TYR A 273 4.91 8.42 10.15
CA TYR A 273 4.83 7.30 11.09
C TYR A 273 5.25 7.78 12.47
N TRP A 274 4.67 7.18 13.50
CA TRP A 274 4.91 7.56 14.88
C TRP A 274 5.92 6.64 15.53
N VAL A 275 6.87 7.22 16.27
CA VAL A 275 7.91 6.50 17.02
C VAL A 275 7.82 6.92 18.47
N LEU A 276 7.70 5.95 19.37
CA LEU A 276 7.78 6.19 20.81
C LEU A 276 9.22 6.50 21.17
N THR A 277 9.48 7.72 21.64
CA THR A 277 10.77 8.16 22.12
C THR A 277 10.68 8.33 23.64
N CYS A 278 11.48 7.57 24.39
CA CYS A 278 11.48 7.63 25.84
C CYS A 278 12.75 8.31 26.35
N GLU A 279 12.62 9.36 27.11
CA GLU A 279 13.72 10.08 27.75
C GLU A 279 13.63 9.97 29.28
N GLN A 280 14.78 9.84 29.94
CA GLN A 280 14.82 9.80 31.37
C GLN A 280 14.86 11.25 31.91
N ARG A 281 13.86 11.62 32.68
CA ARG A 281 13.76 12.92 33.34
C ARG A 281 14.85 13.02 34.47
N PRO A 282 15.21 14.23 34.87
CA PRO A 282 16.19 14.45 35.95
C PRO A 282 15.78 13.85 37.30
N ASP A 283 14.51 13.62 37.53
CA ASP A 283 13.92 12.95 38.69
C ASP A 283 14.02 11.43 38.66
N GLY A 284 14.55 10.87 37.55
CA GLY A 284 14.68 9.42 37.33
C GLY A 284 13.46 8.77 36.72
N ALA A 285 12.35 9.48 36.48
CA ALA A 285 11.18 8.96 35.78
C ALA A 285 11.47 8.84 34.30
N ILE A 286 10.83 7.85 33.62
CA ILE A 286 10.89 7.68 32.18
C ILE A 286 9.64 8.33 31.59
N ALA A 287 9.83 9.42 30.84
CA ALA A 287 8.77 10.02 30.03
C ALA A 287 8.87 9.50 28.60
N CYS A 288 7.78 8.98 28.08
CA CYS A 288 7.72 8.51 26.70
C CYS A 288 6.73 9.38 25.91
N GLU A 289 7.20 9.91 24.78
CA GLU A 289 6.44 10.77 23.90
C GLU A 289 6.35 10.12 22.50
N GLU A 290 5.20 10.19 21.86
CA GLU A 290 5.04 9.78 20.46
C GLU A 290 5.49 10.92 19.54
N VAL A 291 6.61 10.71 18.83
CA VAL A 291 7.16 11.67 17.90
C VAL A 291 6.81 11.27 16.47
N GLU A 292 6.16 12.19 15.74
CA GLU A 292 5.89 12.01 14.32
C GLU A 292 7.18 12.18 13.50
N ARG A 293 7.44 11.19 12.64
CA ARG A 293 8.54 11.21 11.68
C ARG A 293 7.98 11.00 10.27
N SER A 294 8.64 11.61 9.29
CA SER A 294 8.21 11.51 7.88
C SER A 294 9.21 10.75 7.03
N ILE A 295 8.70 10.06 6.03
CA ILE A 295 9.48 9.48 4.92
C ILE A 295 9.16 10.29 3.67
N SER A 296 10.15 10.96 3.09
CA SER A 296 9.94 11.76 1.90
C SER A 296 9.79 10.87 0.64
N PHE A 297 9.09 11.39 -0.36
CA PHE A 297 8.99 10.78 -1.69
C PHE A 297 10.36 10.48 -2.30
N ALA A 298 11.30 11.43 -2.22
CA ALA A 298 12.63 11.30 -2.81
C ALA A 298 13.43 10.15 -2.17
N TRP A 299 13.36 10.02 -0.83
CA TRP A 299 13.97 8.90 -0.11
C TRP A 299 13.39 7.57 -0.59
N SER A 300 12.07 7.46 -0.61
CA SER A 300 11.37 6.23 -0.99
C SER A 300 11.63 5.82 -2.44
N ALA A 301 11.60 6.78 -3.37
CA ALA A 301 11.91 6.54 -4.77
C ALA A 301 13.36 6.07 -4.95
N GLY A 302 14.31 6.72 -4.27
CA GLY A 302 15.73 6.34 -4.26
C GLY A 302 15.94 4.94 -3.67
N TYR A 303 15.35 4.65 -2.52
CA TYR A 303 15.43 3.34 -1.87
C TYR A 303 14.92 2.21 -2.78
N LEU A 304 13.71 2.36 -3.34
CA LEU A 304 13.12 1.35 -4.23
C LEU A 304 13.91 1.19 -5.53
N ALA A 305 14.42 2.29 -6.10
CA ALA A 305 15.26 2.23 -7.30
C ALA A 305 16.59 1.50 -7.04
N VAL A 306 17.28 1.83 -5.95
CA VAL A 306 18.52 1.15 -5.57
C VAL A 306 18.27 -0.34 -5.31
N LEU A 307 17.22 -0.68 -4.57
CA LEU A 307 16.85 -2.06 -4.29
C LEU A 307 16.57 -2.84 -5.60
N ALA A 308 15.81 -2.25 -6.53
CA ALA A 308 15.50 -2.87 -7.82
C ALA A 308 16.75 -3.08 -8.67
N VAL A 309 17.62 -2.06 -8.76
CA VAL A 309 18.89 -2.15 -9.51
C VAL A 309 19.81 -3.20 -8.92
N LEU A 310 19.99 -3.21 -7.60
CA LEU A 310 20.82 -4.21 -6.92
C LEU A 310 20.29 -5.63 -7.15
N LEU A 311 18.99 -5.82 -7.01
CA LEU A 311 18.36 -7.13 -7.21
C LEU A 311 18.59 -7.63 -8.65
N VAL A 312 18.35 -6.78 -9.66
CA VAL A 312 18.56 -7.13 -11.08
C VAL A 312 20.04 -7.39 -11.37
N ALA A 313 20.95 -6.58 -10.85
CA ALA A 313 22.40 -6.74 -11.04
C ALA A 313 22.92 -8.04 -10.40
N VAL A 314 22.55 -8.32 -9.16
CA VAL A 314 22.91 -9.56 -8.45
C VAL A 314 22.37 -10.78 -9.21
N GLY A 315 21.11 -10.74 -9.64
CA GLY A 315 20.52 -11.82 -10.46
C GLY A 315 21.28 -12.07 -11.75
N ALA A 316 21.66 -10.99 -12.46
CA ALA A 316 22.45 -11.08 -13.69
C ALA A 316 23.86 -11.67 -13.46
N LEU A 317 24.55 -11.22 -12.40
CA LEU A 317 25.88 -11.70 -12.04
C LEU A 317 25.87 -13.18 -11.65
N VAL A 318 24.93 -13.58 -10.78
CA VAL A 318 24.79 -14.98 -10.35
C VAL A 318 24.44 -15.88 -11.54
N PHE A 319 23.50 -15.47 -12.41
CA PHE A 319 23.13 -16.25 -13.59
C PHE A 319 24.28 -16.36 -14.61
N ARG A 320 25.14 -15.33 -14.70
CA ARG A 320 26.34 -15.38 -15.56
C ARG A 320 27.37 -16.40 -15.07
N GLN A 321 27.60 -16.48 -13.75
CA GLN A 321 28.69 -17.25 -13.15
C GLN A 321 28.30 -18.69 -12.81
N ARG A 322 27.04 -18.96 -12.53
CA ARG A 322 26.56 -20.25 -12.01
C ARG A 322 26.38 -21.27 -13.13
N ASP A 323 26.92 -22.48 -12.93
CA ASP A 323 26.67 -23.58 -13.85
C ASP A 323 25.21 -24.05 -13.77
N ILE A 324 24.68 -24.42 -14.94
CA ILE A 324 23.32 -24.91 -15.10
C ILE A 324 23.46 -26.35 -15.55
N THR A 325 23.66 -27.20 -14.57
CA THR A 325 23.57 -28.66 -14.72
C THR A 325 22.17 -29.12 -14.44
#